data_1539e3f8de8c2daecc6a7114e2bacf24
#
_entry.id   1539e3f8de8c2daecc6a7114e2bacf24
#
_cell.length_a   1.000
_cell.length_b   1.000
_cell.length_c   1.000
_cell.angle_alpha   90.00
_cell.angle_beta   90.00
_cell.angle_gamma   90.00
#
_symmetry.space_group_name_H-M   'P 1'
#
loop_
_entity.id
_entity.type
_entity.pdbx_description
1 polymer ?
#
loop_
_entity_poly.entity_id
_entity_poly.type
_entity_poly.pdbx_seq_one_letter_code
_entity_poly.pdbx_strand_id
1 'polypeptide(L)'
;AMNHILELDRENLTVTVEPGVLLMDLAAYVEENNLFYPPDPGEKSATIGGNISTNAGGMRAVKYGVTRDYVRGLTVVSPSGEVMRLGGKVVKNSSGYSLLNLMIGSEGTLGIITEAILKLLPLPSRTVSLLVPFGTMESAIESVPRIIEAQVQATAIEFMERNTIMFAEDYLGKRFPDTGSDAYILMTFDGNSREEVERNYGRAADLCLELGAKDVFLVDTEERRQSVWNARGAFLEAIKASTTEMDECDVVVPRSHVAEFIKYTHELAGTSGMRIPSFGHAGDGNLHIYLCRDDMDQEAWEYKKQDVFEKMYAKARDFGGLVSGEHGIGYAKRMY
;
A
#
# COMPACT_ATOMS: atom_id res chain seq x y z
N ALA A 1 -4.50 7.04 25.01
CA ALA A 1 -4.29 8.43 25.41
C ALA A 1 -3.82 9.21 24.19
N MET A 2 -4.19 10.48 24.06
CA MET A 2 -3.95 11.32 22.86
C MET A 2 -4.58 10.74 21.59
N ASN A 3 -5.87 10.44 21.64
CA ASN A 3 -6.62 9.78 20.56
C ASN A 3 -7.92 10.52 20.19
N HIS A 4 -7.94 11.84 20.36
CA HIS A 4 -9.11 12.66 20.04
C HIS A 4 -8.97 13.32 18.67
N ILE A 5 -10.08 13.41 17.96
CA ILE A 5 -10.24 14.32 16.81
C ILE A 5 -10.59 15.69 17.44
N LEU A 6 -9.71 16.66 17.26
CA LEU A 6 -9.79 17.96 17.96
C LEU A 6 -10.66 18.96 17.20
N GLU A 7 -10.57 18.97 15.87
CA GLU A 7 -11.29 19.93 15.05
C GLU A 7 -11.52 19.37 13.63
N LEU A 8 -12.70 19.61 13.06
CA LEU A 8 -12.98 19.44 11.63
C LEU A 8 -13.25 20.81 11.01
N ASP A 9 -12.32 21.27 10.18
CA ASP A 9 -12.42 22.56 9.50
C ASP A 9 -12.82 22.35 8.05
N ARG A 10 -14.12 22.51 7.78
CA ARG A 10 -14.70 22.26 6.45
C ARG A 10 -14.32 23.34 5.42
N GLU A 11 -14.06 24.56 5.87
CA GLU A 11 -13.70 25.67 4.96
C GLU A 11 -12.27 25.50 4.45
N ASN A 12 -11.36 25.03 5.30
CA ASN A 12 -9.97 24.76 4.95
C ASN A 12 -9.73 23.32 4.47
N LEU A 13 -10.75 22.44 4.48
CA LEU A 13 -10.65 21.01 4.18
C LEU A 13 -9.52 20.35 4.99
N THR A 14 -9.55 20.55 6.30
CA THR A 14 -8.57 19.97 7.23
C THR A 14 -9.24 19.35 8.44
N VAL A 15 -8.56 18.38 9.02
CA VAL A 15 -8.89 17.83 10.33
C VAL A 15 -7.65 17.90 11.23
N THR A 16 -7.85 18.33 12.49
CA THR A 16 -6.80 18.35 13.50
C THR A 16 -7.00 17.18 14.45
N VAL A 17 -5.98 16.37 14.64
CA VAL A 17 -6.06 15.13 15.43
C VAL A 17 -4.86 14.97 16.37
N GLU A 18 -5.08 14.26 17.46
CA GLU A 18 -4.00 13.71 18.28
C GLU A 18 -3.39 12.46 17.61
N PRO A 19 -2.11 12.14 17.86
CA PRO A 19 -1.37 11.09 17.13
C PRO A 19 -1.89 9.68 17.38
N GLY A 20 -2.60 9.43 18.47
CA GLY A 20 -3.18 8.12 18.83
C GLY A 20 -4.55 7.84 18.19
N VAL A 21 -5.09 8.73 17.37
CA VAL A 21 -6.31 8.44 16.58
C VAL A 21 -6.01 7.32 15.61
N LEU A 22 -6.90 6.31 15.55
CA LEU A 22 -6.77 5.20 14.61
C LEU A 22 -7.16 5.64 13.20
N LEU A 23 -6.49 5.11 12.20
CA LEU A 23 -6.79 5.39 10.79
C LEU A 23 -8.25 5.08 10.46
N MET A 24 -8.77 3.94 10.94
CA MET A 24 -10.16 3.54 10.71
C MET A 24 -11.16 4.51 11.32
N ASP A 25 -10.88 5.03 12.52
CA ASP A 25 -11.77 5.96 13.21
C ASP A 25 -11.77 7.33 12.52
N LEU A 26 -10.60 7.79 12.07
CA LEU A 26 -10.49 9.01 11.28
C LEU A 26 -11.25 8.88 9.95
N ALA A 27 -11.06 7.77 9.22
CA ALA A 27 -11.73 7.54 7.96
C ALA A 27 -13.25 7.57 8.12
N ALA A 28 -13.80 6.82 9.08
CA ALA A 28 -15.23 6.80 9.36
C ALA A 28 -15.76 8.20 9.70
N TYR A 29 -15.07 8.93 10.59
CA TYR A 29 -15.48 10.27 11.01
C TYR A 29 -15.53 11.27 9.85
N VAL A 30 -14.52 11.29 8.97
CA VAL A 30 -14.51 12.24 7.85
C VAL A 30 -15.51 11.85 6.76
N GLU A 31 -15.72 10.53 6.51
CA GLU A 31 -16.70 10.03 5.54
C GLU A 31 -18.15 10.35 5.97
N GLU A 32 -18.49 10.24 7.26
CA GLU A 32 -19.77 10.68 7.81
C GLU A 32 -20.02 12.18 7.56
N ASN A 33 -18.95 12.96 7.38
CA ASN A 33 -18.98 14.37 7.06
C ASN A 33 -18.86 14.68 5.57
N ASN A 34 -18.99 13.70 4.67
CA ASN A 34 -18.81 13.79 3.23
C ASN A 34 -17.42 14.30 2.82
N LEU A 35 -16.41 13.99 3.61
CA LEU A 35 -15.00 14.28 3.35
C LEU A 35 -14.20 12.98 3.28
N PHE A 36 -12.98 13.05 2.80
CA PHE A 36 -12.15 11.90 2.52
C PHE A 36 -10.70 12.12 2.92
N TYR A 37 -10.15 11.18 3.66
CA TYR A 37 -8.72 11.07 3.95
C TYR A 37 -8.12 9.94 3.10
N PRO A 38 -7.42 10.28 1.99
CA PRO A 38 -7.00 9.28 1.01
C PRO A 38 -5.94 8.27 1.44
N PRO A 39 -4.91 8.60 2.26
CA PRO A 39 -3.91 7.61 2.65
C PRO A 39 -4.53 6.37 3.26
N ASP A 40 -4.18 5.20 2.73
CA ASP A 40 -4.84 3.92 3.03
C ASP A 40 -3.82 2.78 3.24
N PRO A 41 -2.90 2.91 4.23
CA PRO A 41 -2.05 1.79 4.59
C PRO A 41 -2.87 0.57 5.01
N GLY A 42 -2.33 -0.64 4.76
CA GLY A 42 -3.04 -1.90 4.96
C GLY A 42 -3.52 -2.12 6.41
N GLU A 43 -2.75 -1.65 7.40
CA GLU A 43 -3.09 -1.77 8.83
C GLU A 43 -4.08 -0.68 9.26
N LYS A 44 -5.35 -1.01 9.33
CA LYS A 44 -6.43 -0.07 9.67
C LYS A 44 -6.43 0.37 11.14
N SER A 45 -5.87 -0.43 12.03
CA SER A 45 -5.70 -0.11 13.44
C SER A 45 -4.43 0.71 13.73
N ALA A 46 -3.64 1.03 12.71
CA ALA A 46 -2.50 1.92 12.84
C ALA A 46 -2.93 3.31 13.33
N THR A 47 -2.09 3.94 14.13
CA THR A 47 -2.33 5.31 14.59
C THR A 47 -1.86 6.34 13.57
N ILE A 48 -2.51 7.49 13.53
CA ILE A 48 -2.11 8.59 12.64
C ILE A 48 -0.67 9.04 12.91
N GLY A 49 -0.25 9.10 14.18
CA GLY A 49 1.14 9.41 14.52
C GLY A 49 2.14 8.37 14.01
N GLY A 50 1.78 7.09 14.03
CA GLY A 50 2.55 6.01 13.43
C GLY A 50 2.69 6.19 11.91
N ASN A 51 1.55 6.40 11.22
CA ASN A 51 1.54 6.62 9.76
C ASN A 51 2.38 7.84 9.35
N ILE A 52 2.36 8.92 10.13
CA ILE A 52 3.21 10.08 9.89
C ILE A 52 4.69 9.74 10.14
N SER A 53 4.98 9.00 11.20
CA SER A 53 6.36 8.67 11.58
C SER A 53 7.06 7.76 10.56
N THR A 54 6.33 6.88 9.88
CA THR A 54 6.88 6.04 8.80
C THR A 54 6.65 6.62 7.40
N ASN A 55 5.87 7.70 7.27
CA ASN A 55 5.36 8.20 6.00
C ASN A 55 4.62 7.09 5.24
N ALA A 56 3.70 6.42 5.92
CA ALA A 56 3.01 5.25 5.39
C ALA A 56 2.32 5.50 4.04
N GLY A 57 2.45 4.55 3.13
CA GLY A 57 1.85 4.56 1.80
C GLY A 57 0.45 3.95 1.78
N GLY A 58 0.28 2.90 0.97
CA GLY A 58 -0.95 2.14 0.83
C GLY A 58 -1.48 2.09 -0.60
N MET A 59 -2.54 1.32 -0.80
CA MET A 59 -3.08 0.95 -2.12
C MET A 59 -3.46 2.16 -3.00
N ARG A 60 -3.85 3.29 -2.40
CA ARG A 60 -4.29 4.48 -3.13
C ARG A 60 -3.15 5.43 -3.50
N ALA A 61 -1.90 5.07 -3.18
CA ALA A 61 -0.75 5.96 -3.41
C ALA A 61 -0.54 6.31 -4.89
N VAL A 62 -0.86 5.41 -5.82
CA VAL A 62 -0.75 5.65 -7.26
C VAL A 62 -1.55 6.87 -7.74
N LYS A 63 -2.70 7.17 -7.13
CA LYS A 63 -3.54 8.33 -7.46
C LYS A 63 -3.36 9.48 -6.48
N TYR A 64 -3.35 9.19 -5.21
CA TYR A 64 -3.48 10.19 -4.16
C TYR A 64 -2.16 10.54 -3.47
N GLY A 65 -1.10 9.75 -3.66
CA GLY A 65 0.14 9.92 -2.91
C GLY A 65 0.07 9.26 -1.52
N VAL A 66 1.01 9.62 -0.67
CA VAL A 66 1.25 8.99 0.63
C VAL A 66 0.91 9.94 1.79
N THR A 67 1.11 9.51 3.02
CA THR A 67 0.79 10.30 4.23
C THR A 67 1.39 11.71 4.19
N ARG A 68 2.62 11.88 3.72
CA ARG A 68 3.31 13.18 3.57
C ARG A 68 2.50 14.21 2.78
N ASP A 69 1.79 13.78 1.77
CA ASP A 69 1.04 14.66 0.87
C ASP A 69 -0.21 15.26 1.55
N TYR A 70 -0.58 14.69 2.69
CA TYR A 70 -1.77 15.08 3.46
C TYR A 70 -1.46 15.75 4.79
N VAL A 71 -0.22 15.72 5.27
CA VAL A 71 0.16 16.43 6.50
C VAL A 71 0.40 17.90 6.18
N ARG A 72 -0.42 18.77 6.78
CA ARG A 72 -0.34 20.23 6.64
C ARG A 72 0.39 20.90 7.79
N GLY A 73 0.31 20.33 8.98
CA GLY A 73 0.97 20.85 10.16
C GLY A 73 1.18 19.80 11.23
N LEU A 74 2.18 20.02 12.07
CA LEU A 74 2.50 19.18 13.22
C LEU A 74 2.82 20.04 14.44
N THR A 75 2.39 19.59 15.60
CA THR A 75 2.96 20.00 16.89
C THR A 75 3.90 18.88 17.35
N VAL A 76 5.17 19.21 17.57
CA VAL A 76 6.22 18.23 17.89
C VAL A 76 6.97 18.69 19.13
N VAL A 77 7.25 17.77 20.04
CA VAL A 77 8.12 17.97 21.20
C VAL A 77 9.52 17.44 20.86
N SER A 78 10.51 18.31 20.86
CA SER A 78 11.92 17.96 20.61
C SER A 78 12.54 17.16 21.77
N PRO A 79 13.70 16.53 21.59
CA PRO A 79 14.42 15.86 22.68
C PRO A 79 14.83 16.81 23.84
N SER A 80 14.92 18.12 23.58
CA SER A 80 15.17 19.14 24.61
C SER A 80 13.91 19.55 25.39
N GLY A 81 12.72 19.03 25.03
CA GLY A 81 11.43 19.40 25.62
C GLY A 81 10.81 20.67 25.01
N GLU A 82 11.40 21.22 23.96
CA GLU A 82 10.85 22.38 23.28
C GLU A 82 9.68 21.98 22.39
N VAL A 83 8.59 22.75 22.45
CA VAL A 83 7.39 22.52 21.62
C VAL A 83 7.47 23.34 20.35
N MET A 84 7.53 22.67 19.22
CA MET A 84 7.56 23.26 17.89
C MET A 84 6.21 23.11 17.20
N ARG A 85 5.73 24.20 16.56
CA ARG A 85 4.59 24.17 15.67
C ARG A 85 5.07 24.37 14.22
N LEU A 86 4.88 23.35 13.39
CA LEU A 86 5.39 23.29 12.03
C LEU A 86 4.22 23.26 11.05
N GLY A 87 4.25 24.13 10.03
CA GLY A 87 3.16 24.22 9.06
C GLY A 87 1.90 24.86 9.60
N GLY A 88 0.72 24.40 9.17
CA GLY A 88 -0.60 24.93 9.55
C GLY A 88 -1.64 24.62 8.46
N LYS A 89 -2.81 25.30 8.53
CA LYS A 89 -3.92 25.09 7.56
C LYS A 89 -3.68 25.70 6.17
N VAL A 90 -2.57 26.40 5.97
CA VAL A 90 -2.25 27.08 4.71
C VAL A 90 -1.89 26.07 3.62
N VAL A 91 -2.28 26.36 2.37
CA VAL A 91 -2.01 25.50 1.20
C VAL A 91 -0.58 25.68 0.69
N LYS A 92 -0.03 26.89 0.77
CA LYS A 92 1.30 27.23 0.25
C LYS A 92 2.19 27.74 1.37
N ASN A 93 3.45 27.28 1.35
CA ASN A 93 4.49 27.80 2.22
C ASN A 93 5.83 27.80 1.48
N SER A 94 6.40 28.98 1.25
CA SER A 94 7.72 29.18 0.63
C SER A 94 8.73 29.80 1.61
N SER A 95 8.43 29.80 2.92
CA SER A 95 9.22 30.48 3.93
C SER A 95 10.23 29.53 4.59
N GLY A 96 11.42 29.43 4.03
CA GLY A 96 12.54 28.66 4.57
C GLY A 96 12.47 27.14 4.31
N TYR A 97 13.26 26.39 5.06
CA TYR A 97 13.30 24.93 4.98
C TYR A 97 12.05 24.29 5.58
N SER A 98 11.59 23.19 4.98
CA SER A 98 10.43 22.44 5.47
C SER A 98 10.81 21.49 6.61
N LEU A 99 10.83 21.97 7.84
CA LEU A 99 11.00 21.13 9.02
C LEU A 99 9.84 20.16 9.17
N LEU A 100 8.63 20.51 8.69
CA LEU A 100 7.49 19.62 8.62
C LEU A 100 7.84 18.32 7.88
N ASN A 101 8.40 18.45 6.67
CA ASN A 101 8.79 17.29 5.85
C ASN A 101 9.98 16.51 6.44
N LEU A 102 10.81 17.14 7.27
CA LEU A 102 11.88 16.46 7.98
C LEU A 102 11.33 15.52 9.08
N MET A 103 10.27 15.94 9.76
CA MET A 103 9.61 15.15 10.82
C MET A 103 8.83 13.93 10.26
N ILE A 104 8.25 14.06 9.06
CA ILE A 104 7.48 12.98 8.42
C ILE A 104 8.45 11.91 7.92
N GLY A 105 8.26 10.66 8.39
CA GLY A 105 9.17 9.55 8.09
C GLY A 105 10.41 9.51 8.98
N SER A 106 10.46 10.31 10.05
CA SER A 106 11.58 10.32 11.00
C SER A 106 11.56 9.18 12.03
N GLU A 107 10.51 8.38 12.06
CA GLU A 107 10.32 7.23 12.97
C GLU A 107 10.54 7.60 14.45
N GLY A 108 10.15 8.81 14.85
CA GLY A 108 10.30 9.30 16.22
C GLY A 108 11.73 9.69 16.64
N THR A 109 12.71 9.62 15.74
CA THR A 109 14.12 9.90 16.06
C THR A 109 14.44 11.40 16.25
N LEU A 110 13.57 12.29 15.75
CA LEU A 110 13.75 13.74 15.82
C LEU A 110 12.84 14.43 16.85
N GLY A 111 11.78 13.78 17.29
CA GLY A 111 10.83 14.34 18.24
C GLY A 111 9.56 13.50 18.36
N ILE A 112 8.68 13.89 19.27
CA ILE A 112 7.41 13.23 19.55
C ILE A 112 6.29 14.10 18.98
N ILE A 113 5.51 13.55 18.05
CA ILE A 113 4.33 14.21 17.49
C ILE A 113 3.21 14.19 18.53
N THR A 114 2.62 15.34 18.81
CA THR A 114 1.51 15.48 19.76
C THR A 114 0.21 15.95 19.12
N GLU A 115 0.28 16.53 17.92
CA GLU A 115 -0.89 16.98 17.17
C GLU A 115 -0.55 17.00 15.68
N ALA A 116 -1.51 16.66 14.83
CA ALA A 116 -1.39 16.74 13.38
C ALA A 116 -2.58 17.43 12.73
N ILE A 117 -2.30 18.31 11.78
CA ILE A 117 -3.29 18.91 10.88
C ILE A 117 -3.20 18.19 9.55
N LEU A 118 -4.27 17.51 9.17
CA LEU A 118 -4.35 16.70 7.97
C LEU A 118 -5.26 17.33 6.93
N LYS A 119 -4.82 17.30 5.68
CA LYS A 119 -5.61 17.70 4.52
C LYS A 119 -6.69 16.66 4.24
N LEU A 120 -7.88 17.14 3.90
CA LEU A 120 -8.99 16.33 3.42
C LEU A 120 -9.35 16.67 1.97
N LEU A 121 -10.07 15.77 1.33
CA LEU A 121 -10.70 15.96 0.02
C LEU A 121 -12.22 15.78 0.18
N PRO A 122 -13.04 16.27 -0.78
CA PRO A 122 -14.43 15.83 -0.91
C PRO A 122 -14.49 14.31 -1.11
N LEU A 123 -15.46 13.66 -0.47
CA LEU A 123 -15.66 12.20 -0.60
C LEU A 123 -16.07 11.87 -2.05
N PRO A 124 -15.37 10.95 -2.74
CA PRO A 124 -15.78 10.47 -4.06
C PRO A 124 -17.16 9.81 -3.99
N SER A 125 -18.05 10.17 -4.90
CA SER A 125 -19.43 9.67 -4.90
C SER A 125 -19.58 8.27 -5.47
N ARG A 126 -18.55 7.76 -6.15
CA ARG A 126 -18.54 6.47 -6.84
C ARG A 126 -17.19 5.80 -6.74
N THR A 127 -17.25 4.47 -6.53
CA THR A 127 -16.08 3.59 -6.55
C THR A 127 -16.44 2.30 -7.26
N VAL A 128 -15.60 1.86 -8.18
CA VAL A 128 -15.75 0.62 -8.95
C VAL A 128 -14.41 -0.08 -9.03
N SER A 129 -14.40 -1.40 -9.00
CA SER A 129 -13.16 -2.18 -9.19
C SER A 129 -13.25 -3.07 -10.43
N LEU A 130 -12.10 -3.32 -11.05
CA LEU A 130 -11.90 -4.31 -12.11
C LEU A 130 -10.96 -5.40 -11.59
N LEU A 131 -11.33 -6.65 -11.79
CA LEU A 131 -10.45 -7.80 -11.62
C LEU A 131 -10.06 -8.31 -13.00
N VAL A 132 -8.77 -8.32 -13.29
CA VAL A 132 -8.24 -8.62 -14.62
C VAL A 132 -7.29 -9.81 -14.56
N PRO A 133 -7.68 -11.01 -15.02
CA PRO A 133 -6.85 -12.18 -15.06
C PRO A 133 -5.90 -12.18 -16.27
N PHE A 134 -4.65 -12.60 -16.02
CA PHE A 134 -3.62 -12.78 -17.02
C PHE A 134 -3.09 -14.22 -17.05
N GLY A 135 -2.57 -14.64 -18.23
CA GLY A 135 -2.00 -15.97 -18.39
C GLY A 135 -0.67 -16.17 -17.67
N THR A 136 0.10 -15.10 -17.48
CA THR A 136 1.38 -15.11 -16.78
C THR A 136 1.52 -13.89 -15.88
N MET A 137 2.37 -14.01 -14.89
CA MET A 137 2.68 -12.90 -13.97
C MET A 137 3.42 -11.77 -14.73
N GLU A 138 4.33 -12.11 -15.63
CA GLU A 138 5.07 -11.14 -16.44
C GLU A 138 4.10 -10.26 -17.24
N SER A 139 3.15 -10.86 -17.96
CA SER A 139 2.17 -10.10 -18.77
C SER A 139 1.27 -9.21 -17.91
N ALA A 140 0.91 -9.67 -16.71
CA ALA A 140 0.15 -8.86 -15.77
C ALA A 140 0.92 -7.59 -15.34
N ILE A 141 2.16 -7.75 -14.88
CA ILE A 141 2.95 -6.64 -14.37
C ILE A 141 3.43 -5.71 -15.48
N GLU A 142 3.82 -6.22 -16.63
CA GLU A 142 4.23 -5.43 -17.81
C GLU A 142 3.07 -4.57 -18.36
N SER A 143 1.82 -4.92 -18.06
CA SER A 143 0.66 -4.11 -18.44
C SER A 143 0.55 -2.81 -17.61
N VAL A 144 1.05 -2.79 -16.38
CA VAL A 144 0.84 -1.71 -15.41
C VAL A 144 1.40 -0.35 -15.88
N PRO A 145 2.65 -0.23 -16.36
CA PRO A 145 3.16 1.03 -16.88
C PRO A 145 2.29 1.59 -18.02
N ARG A 146 1.78 0.72 -18.90
CA ARG A 146 0.92 1.11 -20.02
C ARG A 146 -0.45 1.60 -19.55
N ILE A 147 -1.01 0.97 -18.52
CA ILE A 147 -2.25 1.40 -17.88
C ILE A 147 -2.08 2.80 -17.27
N ILE A 148 -0.95 3.07 -16.61
CA ILE A 148 -0.66 4.38 -16.02
C ILE A 148 -0.46 5.44 -17.11
N GLU A 149 0.32 5.13 -18.16
CA GLU A 149 0.58 6.01 -19.30
C GLU A 149 -0.73 6.40 -20.03
N ALA A 150 -1.68 5.49 -20.09
CA ALA A 150 -2.99 5.74 -20.71
C ALA A 150 -3.88 6.73 -19.93
N GLN A 151 -3.42 7.22 -18.76
CA GLN A 151 -4.12 8.22 -17.94
C GLN A 151 -5.57 7.83 -17.57
N VAL A 152 -5.77 6.56 -17.27
CA VAL A 152 -7.08 6.03 -16.85
C VAL A 152 -7.44 6.39 -15.40
N GLN A 153 -6.54 7.05 -14.66
CA GLN A 153 -6.73 7.56 -13.31
C GLN A 153 -7.18 6.47 -12.30
N ALA A 154 -6.59 5.28 -12.40
CA ALA A 154 -6.84 4.24 -11.42
C ALA A 154 -6.44 4.69 -10.02
N THR A 155 -7.30 4.45 -9.04
CA THR A 155 -7.11 4.80 -7.63
C THR A 155 -6.17 3.82 -6.94
N ALA A 156 -6.23 2.54 -7.33
CA ALA A 156 -5.33 1.48 -6.89
C ALA A 156 -5.04 0.55 -8.05
N ILE A 157 -3.84 -0.01 -8.10
CA ILE A 157 -3.43 -1.05 -9.05
C ILE A 157 -2.62 -2.08 -8.27
N GLU A 158 -3.30 -3.17 -7.90
CA GLU A 158 -2.74 -4.26 -7.12
C GLU A 158 -2.41 -5.44 -8.02
N PHE A 159 -1.26 -6.07 -7.81
CA PHE A 159 -1.00 -7.36 -8.43
C PHE A 159 -1.15 -8.49 -7.42
N MET A 160 -1.61 -9.64 -7.89
CA MET A 160 -1.84 -10.84 -7.09
C MET A 160 -1.44 -12.08 -7.88
N GLU A 161 -0.69 -12.98 -7.24
CA GLU A 161 -0.36 -14.28 -7.82
C GLU A 161 -1.39 -15.33 -7.43
N ARG A 162 -1.63 -16.30 -8.33
CA ARG A 162 -2.56 -17.40 -8.05
C ARG A 162 -2.22 -18.15 -6.76
N ASN A 163 -0.95 -18.41 -6.51
CA ASN A 163 -0.51 -19.08 -5.31
C ASN A 163 -0.92 -18.34 -4.04
N THR A 164 -0.79 -17.01 -4.01
CA THR A 164 -1.20 -16.19 -2.88
C THR A 164 -2.73 -16.17 -2.71
N ILE A 165 -3.47 -16.14 -3.82
CA ILE A 165 -4.94 -16.22 -3.80
C ILE A 165 -5.39 -17.58 -3.23
N MET A 166 -4.73 -18.69 -3.55
CA MET A 166 -5.08 -20.00 -3.01
C MET A 166 -5.00 -20.05 -1.49
N PHE A 167 -4.00 -19.41 -0.86
CA PHE A 167 -3.94 -19.32 0.60
C PHE A 167 -5.15 -18.56 1.17
N ALA A 168 -5.56 -17.47 0.52
CA ALA A 168 -6.76 -16.73 0.94
C ALA A 168 -8.05 -17.53 0.73
N GLU A 169 -8.17 -18.28 -0.38
CA GLU A 169 -9.30 -19.17 -0.63
C GLU A 169 -9.44 -20.22 0.47
N ASP A 170 -8.35 -20.87 0.84
CA ASP A 170 -8.33 -21.90 1.90
C ASP A 170 -8.63 -21.29 3.27
N TYR A 171 -8.05 -20.13 3.57
CA TYR A 171 -8.26 -19.40 4.82
C TYR A 171 -9.70 -18.91 5.00
N LEU A 172 -10.31 -18.37 3.93
CA LEU A 172 -11.67 -17.81 3.95
C LEU A 172 -12.77 -18.86 3.68
N GLY A 173 -12.41 -20.04 3.17
CA GLY A 173 -13.37 -21.03 2.70
C GLY A 173 -14.18 -20.57 1.48
N LYS A 174 -13.66 -19.67 0.66
CA LYS A 174 -14.33 -19.08 -0.52
C LYS A 174 -13.42 -19.15 -1.74
N ARG A 175 -14.03 -19.36 -2.91
CA ARG A 175 -13.30 -19.36 -4.18
C ARG A 175 -13.28 -17.99 -4.83
N PHE A 176 -12.15 -17.66 -5.46
CA PHE A 176 -12.01 -16.47 -6.27
C PHE A 176 -12.80 -16.60 -7.59
N PRO A 177 -13.27 -15.49 -8.20
CA PRO A 177 -14.09 -15.53 -9.41
C PRO A 177 -13.46 -16.26 -10.59
N ASP A 178 -12.15 -16.15 -10.75
CA ASP A 178 -11.37 -16.92 -11.74
C ASP A 178 -10.33 -17.79 -11.04
N THR A 179 -10.18 -19.03 -11.47
CA THR A 179 -9.23 -20.00 -10.92
C THR A 179 -8.23 -20.52 -11.93
N GLY A 180 -8.34 -20.08 -13.18
CA GLY A 180 -7.58 -20.59 -14.33
C GLY A 180 -6.44 -19.68 -14.79
N SER A 181 -6.15 -18.61 -14.06
CA SER A 181 -5.10 -17.65 -14.41
C SER A 181 -3.98 -17.66 -13.37
N ASP A 182 -2.75 -17.36 -13.82
CA ASP A 182 -1.57 -17.39 -12.95
C ASP A 182 -1.38 -16.09 -12.17
N ALA A 183 -1.88 -14.98 -12.73
CA ALA A 183 -1.78 -13.67 -12.12
C ALA A 183 -3.01 -12.79 -12.40
N TYR A 184 -3.20 -11.78 -11.56
CA TYR A 184 -4.33 -10.87 -11.62
C TYR A 184 -3.89 -9.45 -11.31
N ILE A 185 -4.48 -8.50 -12.04
CA ILE A 185 -4.45 -7.09 -11.67
C ILE A 185 -5.83 -6.71 -11.11
N LEU A 186 -5.85 -6.17 -9.91
CA LEU A 186 -7.03 -5.60 -9.29
C LEU A 186 -6.90 -4.07 -9.30
N MET A 187 -7.77 -3.41 -10.05
CA MET A 187 -7.79 -1.95 -10.12
C MET A 187 -9.03 -1.39 -9.45
N THR A 188 -8.88 -0.22 -8.84
CA THR A 188 -10.01 0.57 -8.35
C THR A 188 -10.05 1.91 -9.07
N PHE A 189 -11.24 2.39 -9.31
CA PHE A 189 -11.53 3.70 -9.90
C PHE A 189 -12.53 4.42 -9.01
N ASP A 190 -12.24 5.65 -8.65
CA ASP A 190 -13.16 6.51 -7.93
C ASP A 190 -13.31 7.87 -8.62
N GLY A 191 -14.42 8.53 -8.39
CA GLY A 191 -14.71 9.83 -9.00
C GLY A 191 -16.04 10.39 -8.54
N ASN A 192 -16.38 11.57 -9.08
CA ASN A 192 -17.57 12.32 -8.68
C ASN A 192 -18.74 12.16 -9.66
N SER A 193 -18.53 11.56 -10.83
CA SER A 193 -19.61 11.26 -11.78
C SER A 193 -19.52 9.81 -12.27
N ARG A 194 -20.68 9.28 -12.63
CA ARG A 194 -20.79 7.94 -13.20
C ARG A 194 -20.07 7.87 -14.55
N GLU A 195 -20.25 8.85 -15.38
CA GLU A 195 -19.68 8.92 -16.74
C GLU A 195 -18.14 8.99 -16.69
N GLU A 196 -17.59 9.70 -15.71
CA GLU A 196 -16.14 9.77 -15.50
C GLU A 196 -15.56 8.41 -15.13
N VAL A 197 -16.15 7.77 -14.13
CA VAL A 197 -15.69 6.46 -13.64
C VAL A 197 -15.85 5.39 -14.73
N GLU A 198 -17.01 5.37 -15.44
CA GLU A 198 -17.26 4.42 -16.55
C GLU A 198 -16.29 4.62 -17.71
N ARG A 199 -15.97 5.86 -18.07
CA ARG A 199 -14.96 6.14 -19.10
C ARG A 199 -13.57 5.64 -18.70
N ASN A 200 -13.17 5.87 -17.44
CA ASN A 200 -11.84 5.51 -16.97
C ASN A 200 -11.66 3.98 -16.88
N TYR A 201 -12.60 3.28 -16.26
CA TYR A 201 -12.49 1.81 -16.19
C TYR A 201 -12.73 1.14 -17.54
N GLY A 202 -13.59 1.69 -18.41
CA GLY A 202 -13.79 1.16 -19.76
C GLY A 202 -12.51 1.20 -20.60
N ARG A 203 -11.81 2.35 -20.60
CA ARG A 203 -10.50 2.45 -21.25
C ARG A 203 -9.45 1.52 -20.66
N ALA A 204 -9.45 1.35 -19.34
CA ALA A 204 -8.54 0.40 -18.70
C ALA A 204 -8.86 -1.05 -19.09
N ALA A 205 -10.14 -1.41 -19.16
CA ALA A 205 -10.59 -2.74 -19.57
C ALA A 205 -10.17 -3.05 -21.02
N ASP A 206 -10.45 -2.15 -21.97
CA ASP A 206 -10.07 -2.30 -23.37
C ASP A 206 -8.55 -2.47 -23.50
N LEU A 207 -7.78 -1.62 -22.83
CA LEU A 207 -6.32 -1.68 -22.84
C LEU A 207 -5.79 -3.00 -22.25
N CYS A 208 -6.36 -3.48 -21.15
CA CYS A 208 -5.94 -4.76 -20.57
C CYS A 208 -6.17 -5.94 -21.55
N LEU A 209 -7.29 -5.94 -22.25
CA LEU A 209 -7.57 -6.96 -23.28
C LEU A 209 -6.57 -6.88 -24.44
N GLU A 210 -6.22 -5.67 -24.90
CA GLU A 210 -5.19 -5.45 -25.92
C GLU A 210 -3.80 -5.92 -25.45
N LEU A 211 -3.52 -5.83 -24.15
CA LEU A 211 -2.26 -6.27 -23.53
C LEU A 211 -2.24 -7.77 -23.16
N GLY A 212 -3.28 -8.52 -23.52
CA GLY A 212 -3.31 -9.97 -23.38
C GLY A 212 -3.98 -10.49 -22.11
N ALA A 213 -4.77 -9.66 -21.44
CA ALA A 213 -5.66 -10.15 -20.38
C ALA A 213 -6.65 -11.19 -20.94
N LYS A 214 -6.94 -12.24 -20.17
CA LYS A 214 -7.90 -13.28 -20.58
C LYS A 214 -9.34 -12.81 -20.53
N ASP A 215 -9.64 -11.94 -19.58
CA ASP A 215 -10.97 -11.36 -19.36
C ASP A 215 -10.87 -10.10 -18.48
N VAL A 216 -11.99 -9.40 -18.30
CA VAL A 216 -12.11 -8.27 -17.37
C VAL A 216 -13.43 -8.40 -16.62
N PHE A 217 -13.32 -8.61 -15.30
CA PHE A 217 -14.49 -8.71 -14.44
C PHE A 217 -14.79 -7.39 -13.76
N LEU A 218 -15.98 -6.85 -14.02
CA LEU A 218 -16.47 -5.68 -13.31
C LEU A 218 -16.94 -6.09 -11.91
N VAL A 219 -16.35 -5.46 -10.89
CA VAL A 219 -16.67 -5.67 -9.47
C VAL A 219 -17.51 -4.48 -9.00
N ASP A 220 -18.77 -4.45 -9.43
CA ASP A 220 -19.70 -3.33 -9.28
C ASP A 220 -20.76 -3.54 -8.19
N THR A 221 -21.01 -4.80 -7.80
CA THR A 221 -21.93 -5.12 -6.69
C THR A 221 -21.18 -5.18 -5.37
N GLU A 222 -21.88 -4.82 -4.29
CA GLU A 222 -21.30 -4.89 -2.94
C GLU A 222 -20.78 -6.29 -2.59
N GLU A 223 -21.55 -7.34 -2.95
CA GLU A 223 -21.16 -8.73 -2.71
C GLU A 223 -19.85 -9.10 -3.44
N ARG A 224 -19.73 -8.76 -4.74
CA ARG A 224 -18.51 -9.01 -5.52
C ARG A 224 -17.33 -8.22 -4.98
N ARG A 225 -17.56 -6.95 -4.64
CA ARG A 225 -16.53 -6.08 -4.06
C ARG A 225 -16.00 -6.65 -2.76
N GLN A 226 -16.89 -7.01 -1.84
CA GLN A 226 -16.50 -7.63 -0.58
C GLN A 226 -15.76 -8.95 -0.79
N SER A 227 -16.19 -9.79 -1.72
CA SER A 227 -15.52 -11.07 -1.98
C SER A 227 -14.09 -10.87 -2.46
N VAL A 228 -13.85 -10.02 -3.44
CA VAL A 228 -12.52 -9.77 -4.02
C VAL A 228 -11.62 -9.04 -3.04
N TRP A 229 -12.11 -7.97 -2.40
CA TRP A 229 -11.33 -7.20 -1.44
C TRP A 229 -11.09 -7.91 -0.13
N ASN A 230 -12.02 -8.76 0.34
CA ASN A 230 -11.79 -9.61 1.51
C ASN A 230 -10.68 -10.63 1.22
N ALA A 231 -10.65 -11.22 0.01
CA ALA A 231 -9.57 -12.11 -0.38
C ALA A 231 -8.22 -11.36 -0.39
N ARG A 232 -8.15 -10.17 -1.01
CA ARG A 232 -6.94 -9.33 -1.04
C ARG A 232 -6.50 -8.91 0.38
N GLY A 233 -7.44 -8.49 1.22
CA GLY A 233 -7.17 -8.10 2.60
C GLY A 233 -6.74 -9.26 3.51
N ALA A 234 -7.10 -10.50 3.16
CA ALA A 234 -6.75 -11.67 3.93
C ALA A 234 -5.37 -12.27 3.58
N PHE A 235 -4.66 -11.78 2.57
CA PHE A 235 -3.41 -12.39 2.10
C PHE A 235 -2.37 -12.54 3.21
N LEU A 236 -2.11 -11.49 3.98
CA LEU A 236 -1.16 -11.54 5.09
C LEU A 236 -1.54 -12.62 6.11
N GLU A 237 -2.78 -12.62 6.60
CA GLU A 237 -3.24 -13.58 7.60
C GLU A 237 -3.31 -15.00 7.03
N ALA A 238 -3.65 -15.15 5.76
CA ALA A 238 -3.67 -16.44 5.08
C ALA A 238 -2.26 -17.03 4.91
N ILE A 239 -1.28 -16.21 4.52
CA ILE A 239 0.13 -16.64 4.45
C ILE A 239 0.63 -17.02 5.84
N LYS A 240 0.38 -16.17 6.84
CA LYS A 240 0.75 -16.40 8.23
C LYS A 240 0.15 -17.71 8.79
N ALA A 241 -1.13 -17.98 8.49
CA ALA A 241 -1.78 -19.20 8.90
C ALA A 241 -1.25 -20.47 8.18
N SER A 242 -0.60 -20.32 7.03
CA SER A 242 -0.09 -21.40 6.18
C SER A 242 1.34 -21.84 6.53
N THR A 243 2.00 -21.20 7.48
CA THR A 243 3.39 -21.47 7.86
C THR A 243 3.60 -21.42 9.37
N THR A 244 4.69 -22.00 9.86
CA THR A 244 5.04 -21.98 11.29
C THR A 244 5.67 -20.67 11.73
N GLU A 245 6.38 -20.01 10.84
CA GLU A 245 7.02 -18.70 11.03
C GLU A 245 7.17 -18.01 9.68
N MET A 246 7.09 -16.69 9.65
CA MET A 246 7.36 -15.90 8.45
C MET A 246 8.06 -14.59 8.79
N ASP A 247 8.70 -14.01 7.79
CA ASP A 247 9.23 -12.66 7.85
C ASP A 247 8.97 -11.92 6.52
N GLU A 248 8.95 -10.58 6.52
CA GLU A 248 8.52 -9.77 5.40
C GLU A 248 9.62 -8.85 4.87
N CYS A 249 9.78 -8.86 3.56
CA CYS A 249 10.52 -7.87 2.80
C CYS A 249 9.53 -6.88 2.16
N ASP A 250 9.35 -5.74 2.78
CA ASP A 250 8.63 -4.59 2.21
C ASP A 250 9.64 -3.74 1.43
N VAL A 251 9.66 -3.89 0.12
CA VAL A 251 10.64 -3.25 -0.77
C VAL A 251 9.91 -2.42 -1.82
N VAL A 252 10.52 -1.31 -2.24
CA VAL A 252 10.02 -0.52 -3.36
C VAL A 252 11.08 -0.43 -4.45
N VAL A 253 10.68 -0.69 -5.71
CA VAL A 253 11.52 -0.57 -6.88
C VAL A 253 10.86 0.35 -7.92
N PRO A 254 11.64 0.97 -8.84
CA PRO A 254 11.03 1.66 -9.97
C PRO A 254 10.05 0.74 -10.71
N ARG A 255 8.91 1.27 -11.12
CA ARG A 255 7.82 0.48 -11.76
C ARG A 255 8.30 -0.38 -12.91
N SER A 256 9.28 0.10 -13.69
CA SER A 256 9.87 -0.63 -14.81
C SER A 256 10.64 -1.90 -14.40
N HIS A 257 10.98 -2.04 -13.13
CA HIS A 257 11.74 -3.18 -12.60
C HIS A 257 10.90 -4.14 -11.76
N VAL A 258 9.60 -3.87 -11.59
CA VAL A 258 8.71 -4.72 -10.77
C VAL A 258 8.67 -6.16 -11.30
N ALA A 259 8.44 -6.34 -12.61
CA ALA A 259 8.40 -7.67 -13.21
C ALA A 259 9.71 -8.44 -13.04
N GLU A 260 10.84 -7.78 -13.30
CA GLU A 260 12.17 -8.39 -13.15
C GLU A 260 12.48 -8.72 -11.68
N PHE A 261 12.04 -7.87 -10.74
CA PHE A 261 12.24 -8.12 -9.32
C PHE A 261 11.41 -9.31 -8.83
N ILE A 262 10.15 -9.43 -9.21
CA ILE A 262 9.31 -10.58 -8.86
C ILE A 262 9.89 -11.88 -9.46
N LYS A 263 10.33 -11.84 -10.72
CA LYS A 263 11.02 -12.98 -11.32
C LYS A 263 12.25 -13.40 -10.50
N TYR A 264 13.05 -12.45 -10.06
CA TYR A 264 14.19 -12.71 -9.19
C TYR A 264 13.79 -13.32 -7.86
N THR A 265 12.67 -12.93 -7.25
CA THR A 265 12.18 -13.56 -6.01
C THR A 265 11.78 -15.03 -6.24
N HIS A 266 11.20 -15.36 -7.40
CA HIS A 266 10.90 -16.75 -7.77
C HIS A 266 12.19 -17.58 -7.97
N GLU A 267 13.24 -17.01 -8.57
CA GLU A 267 14.56 -17.66 -8.68
C GLU A 267 15.17 -17.90 -7.29
N LEU A 268 15.06 -16.94 -6.37
CA LEU A 268 15.49 -17.12 -4.98
C LEU A 268 14.70 -18.21 -4.26
N ALA A 269 13.38 -18.29 -4.47
CA ALA A 269 12.57 -19.37 -3.91
C ALA A 269 13.05 -20.73 -4.39
N GLY A 270 13.32 -20.88 -5.70
CA GLY A 270 13.85 -22.13 -6.27
C GLY A 270 15.23 -22.51 -5.74
N THR A 271 16.14 -21.55 -5.59
CA THR A 271 17.53 -21.81 -5.15
C THR A 271 17.68 -21.99 -3.65
N SER A 272 16.88 -21.27 -2.84
CA SER A 272 16.89 -21.39 -1.38
C SER A 272 16.08 -22.58 -0.87
N GLY A 273 15.13 -23.08 -1.68
CA GLY A 273 14.14 -24.06 -1.25
C GLY A 273 13.13 -23.51 -0.24
N MET A 274 12.98 -22.19 -0.18
CA MET A 274 11.99 -21.50 0.65
C MET A 274 10.76 -21.17 -0.16
N ARG A 275 9.60 -21.19 0.46
CA ARG A 275 8.37 -20.65 -0.12
C ARG A 275 8.34 -19.13 0.07
N ILE A 276 8.24 -18.40 -1.05
CA ILE A 276 8.32 -16.93 -1.06
C ILE A 276 7.10 -16.34 -1.81
N PRO A 277 5.90 -16.33 -1.20
CA PRO A 277 4.73 -15.70 -1.81
C PRO A 277 4.88 -14.18 -1.81
N SER A 278 4.30 -13.54 -2.84
CA SER A 278 4.31 -12.09 -2.97
C SER A 278 2.97 -11.53 -3.46
N PHE A 279 2.75 -10.27 -3.16
CA PHE A 279 1.71 -9.41 -3.71
C PHE A 279 2.13 -7.96 -3.52
N GLY A 280 1.41 -7.00 -4.09
CA GLY A 280 1.80 -5.61 -3.84
C GLY A 280 1.10 -4.58 -4.71
N HIS A 281 1.56 -3.36 -4.52
CA HIS A 281 1.06 -2.18 -5.18
C HIS A 281 1.79 -1.97 -6.51
N ALA A 282 1.36 -2.65 -7.56
CA ALA A 282 2.03 -2.56 -8.87
C ALA A 282 2.03 -1.15 -9.43
N GLY A 283 1.05 -0.32 -9.04
CA GLY A 283 0.92 1.06 -9.46
C GLY A 283 2.02 2.00 -8.96
N ASP A 284 2.70 1.68 -7.86
CA ASP A 284 3.76 2.51 -7.26
C ASP A 284 5.09 1.78 -7.06
N GLY A 285 5.12 0.47 -7.30
CA GLY A 285 6.34 -0.34 -7.22
C GLY A 285 6.65 -0.90 -5.84
N ASN A 286 5.73 -0.79 -4.89
CA ASN A 286 5.88 -1.37 -3.57
C ASN A 286 5.44 -2.83 -3.54
N LEU A 287 6.31 -3.70 -3.06
CA LEU A 287 6.16 -5.15 -3.06
C LEU A 287 6.25 -5.70 -1.64
N HIS A 288 5.27 -6.53 -1.28
CA HIS A 288 5.23 -7.29 -0.05
C HIS A 288 5.62 -8.74 -0.36
N ILE A 289 6.77 -9.15 0.11
CA ILE A 289 7.37 -10.45 -0.17
C ILE A 289 7.60 -11.16 1.15
N TYR A 290 6.99 -12.33 1.29
CA TYR A 290 7.01 -13.08 2.54
C TYR A 290 7.91 -14.30 2.41
N LEU A 291 8.84 -14.48 3.35
CA LEU A 291 9.61 -15.68 3.50
C LEU A 291 8.88 -16.59 4.49
N CYS A 292 8.61 -17.82 4.09
CA CYS A 292 7.92 -18.79 4.93
C CYS A 292 8.88 -19.88 5.39
N ARG A 293 8.87 -20.17 6.70
CA ARG A 293 9.71 -21.19 7.31
C ARG A 293 9.22 -22.61 7.00
N ASP A 294 7.90 -22.79 7.04
CA ASP A 294 7.25 -24.09 6.90
C ASP A 294 7.85 -25.13 7.87
N ASP A 295 8.34 -26.28 7.37
CA ASP A 295 8.93 -27.37 8.18
C ASP A 295 10.45 -27.26 8.34
N MET A 296 11.06 -26.14 7.94
CA MET A 296 12.50 -25.92 8.05
C MET A 296 12.93 -25.81 9.52
N ASP A 297 14.08 -26.41 9.88
CA ASP A 297 14.65 -26.21 11.22
C ASP A 297 15.07 -24.76 11.46
N GLN A 298 15.15 -24.34 12.74
CA GLN A 298 15.36 -22.95 13.10
C GLN A 298 16.70 -22.39 12.64
N GLU A 299 17.78 -23.19 12.71
CA GLU A 299 19.12 -22.73 12.32
C GLU A 299 19.19 -22.50 10.79
N ALA A 300 18.65 -23.44 10.01
CA ALA A 300 18.56 -23.30 8.56
C ALA A 300 17.65 -22.12 8.15
N TRP A 301 16.53 -21.91 8.88
CA TRP A 301 15.64 -20.77 8.67
C TRP A 301 16.36 -19.44 8.84
N GLU A 302 17.00 -19.21 9.99
CA GLU A 302 17.68 -17.94 10.27
C GLU A 302 18.80 -17.65 9.26
N TYR A 303 19.60 -18.67 8.91
CA TYR A 303 20.65 -18.51 7.91
C TYR A 303 20.12 -18.17 6.53
N LYS A 304 19.14 -18.94 6.03
CA LYS A 304 18.56 -18.73 4.70
C LYS A 304 17.77 -17.44 4.61
N LYS A 305 16.99 -17.10 5.64
CA LYS A 305 16.24 -15.85 5.74
C LYS A 305 17.17 -14.65 5.55
N GLN A 306 18.27 -14.61 6.29
CA GLN A 306 19.23 -13.53 6.19
C GLN A 306 19.87 -13.46 4.79
N ASP A 307 20.32 -14.58 4.22
CA ASP A 307 20.91 -14.64 2.87
C ASP A 307 19.92 -14.16 1.79
N VAL A 308 18.65 -14.56 1.88
CA VAL A 308 17.61 -14.15 0.93
C VAL A 308 17.30 -12.67 1.08
N PHE A 309 17.17 -12.14 2.30
CA PHE A 309 16.97 -10.70 2.53
C PHE A 309 18.13 -9.86 1.98
N GLU A 310 19.38 -10.24 2.28
CA GLU A 310 20.55 -9.52 1.74
C GLU A 310 20.53 -9.47 0.23
N LYS A 311 20.18 -10.57 -0.45
CA LYS A 311 20.08 -10.65 -1.91
C LYS A 311 18.94 -9.79 -2.45
N MET A 312 17.75 -9.82 -1.82
CA MET A 312 16.60 -9.01 -2.24
C MET A 312 16.88 -7.51 -2.09
N TYR A 313 17.40 -7.06 -0.95
CA TYR A 313 17.72 -5.66 -0.74
C TYR A 313 18.87 -5.18 -1.64
N ALA A 314 19.89 -6.02 -1.88
CA ALA A 314 20.94 -5.70 -2.84
C ALA A 314 20.37 -5.54 -4.26
N LYS A 315 19.50 -6.45 -4.71
CA LYS A 315 18.86 -6.37 -6.02
C LYS A 315 17.95 -5.13 -6.14
N ALA A 316 17.20 -4.80 -5.09
CA ALA A 316 16.39 -3.59 -5.07
C ALA A 316 17.26 -2.33 -5.23
N ARG A 317 18.36 -2.24 -4.49
CA ARG A 317 19.34 -1.14 -4.61
C ARG A 317 19.93 -1.05 -6.02
N ASP A 318 20.28 -2.18 -6.64
CA ASP A 318 20.83 -2.22 -8.00
C ASP A 318 19.83 -1.66 -9.03
N PHE A 319 18.54 -1.79 -8.76
CA PHE A 319 17.47 -1.17 -9.56
C PHE A 319 17.17 0.28 -9.20
N GLY A 320 17.86 0.86 -8.22
CA GLY A 320 17.57 2.20 -7.71
C GLY A 320 16.36 2.27 -6.79
N GLY A 321 15.97 1.12 -6.23
CA GLY A 321 14.90 1.00 -5.23
C GLY A 321 15.37 1.27 -3.80
N LEU A 322 14.46 1.08 -2.84
CA LEU A 322 14.67 1.31 -1.42
C LEU A 322 14.24 0.08 -0.59
N VAL A 323 14.81 -0.04 0.60
CA VAL A 323 14.62 -1.16 1.53
C VAL A 323 13.29 -1.13 2.29
N SER A 324 12.51 -0.08 2.11
CA SER A 324 11.14 0.02 2.65
C SER A 324 10.28 0.91 1.76
N GLY A 325 9.11 0.42 1.40
CA GLY A 325 8.09 1.18 0.71
C GLY A 325 7.21 1.97 1.68
N GLU A 326 6.78 1.35 2.77
CA GLU A 326 5.81 1.96 3.69
C GLU A 326 5.99 1.60 5.17
N HIS A 327 6.65 0.47 5.52
CA HIS A 327 6.76 0.01 6.91
C HIS A 327 7.82 0.75 7.72
N GLY A 328 8.73 1.48 7.08
CA GLY A 328 9.88 2.12 7.72
C GLY A 328 11.07 1.17 7.90
N ILE A 329 12.16 1.71 8.43
CA ILE A 329 13.41 0.99 8.65
C ILE A 329 13.43 0.32 10.02
N GLY A 330 13.08 1.09 11.08
CA GLY A 330 13.11 0.64 12.45
C GLY A 330 14.43 0.01 12.85
N TYR A 331 14.35 -0.96 13.75
CA TYR A 331 15.51 -1.75 14.17
C TYR A 331 15.83 -2.89 13.18
N ALA A 332 14.80 -3.47 12.56
CA ALA A 332 14.92 -4.68 11.76
C ALA A 332 15.70 -4.50 10.45
N LYS A 333 15.53 -3.35 9.78
CA LYS A 333 16.11 -3.10 8.46
C LYS A 333 17.38 -2.22 8.49
N ARG A 334 17.85 -1.82 9.67
CA ARG A 334 19.01 -0.89 9.83
C ARG A 334 20.34 -1.41 9.25
N MET A 335 20.43 -2.70 8.98
CA MET A 335 21.64 -3.33 8.45
C MET A 335 21.70 -3.33 6.92
N TYR A 336 20.58 -3.03 6.26
CA TYR A 336 20.43 -2.99 4.80
C TYR A 336 20.37 -1.55 4.29
#